data_a77bf1333cf815e462ce737621d4ebb1
#
_entry.id   a77bf1333cf815e462ce737621d4ebb1
#
_cell.length_a   1.000
_cell.length_b   1.000
_cell.length_c   1.000
_cell.angle_alpha   90.00
_cell.angle_beta   90.00
_cell.angle_gamma   90.00
#
_symmetry.space_group_name_H-M   'P 1'
#
loop_
_entity.id
_entity.type
_entity.pdbx_description
1 polymer ?
#
loop_
_entity_poly.entity_id
_entity_poly.type
_entity_poly.pdbx_seq_one_letter_code
_entity_poly.pdbx_strand_id
1 'polypeptide(L)' 'MEEFDGWVRHDGEEFLMVLTGVVRLYTEFYEPADLRRGDSAYYDASMGHNLISTSEEDATVLWVTSQDAL' A
#
# COMPACT_ATOMS: atom_id res chain seq x y z
N MET A 1 8.60 17.21 4.73
CA MET A 1 7.82 16.01 4.54
C MET A 1 7.08 16.05 3.24
N GLU A 2 7.12 14.97 2.58
CA GLU A 2 6.46 14.85 1.33
C GLU A 2 4.98 14.93 1.48
N GLU A 3 4.34 15.65 0.61
CA GLU A 3 2.90 15.72 0.66
C GLU A 3 2.32 15.01 -0.51
N PHE A 4 1.28 14.26 -0.29
CA PHE A 4 0.57 13.63 -1.37
C PHE A 4 -0.49 14.59 -1.85
N ASP A 5 -0.64 14.66 -3.16
CA ASP A 5 -1.68 15.47 -3.73
C ASP A 5 -3.04 14.94 -3.44
N GLY A 6 -3.12 13.95 -2.67
CA GLY A 6 -4.35 13.35 -2.29
C GLY A 6 -4.10 11.91 -2.02
N TRP A 7 -4.91 11.37 -1.17
CA TRP A 7 -4.84 9.96 -0.86
C TRP A 7 -5.65 9.20 -1.88
N VAL A 8 -5.21 7.99 -2.18
CA VAL A 8 -6.01 7.07 -2.99
C VAL A 8 -7.05 6.45 -2.05
N ARG A 9 -8.30 6.45 -2.48
CA ARG A 9 -9.38 5.85 -1.69
C ARG A 9 -10.34 5.18 -2.64
N HIS A 10 -10.86 4.04 -2.24
CA HIS A 10 -11.93 3.39 -2.97
C HIS A 10 -12.60 2.39 -2.04
N ASP A 11 -13.77 1.90 -2.44
CA ASP A 11 -14.49 0.93 -1.64
C ASP A 11 -13.76 -0.40 -1.65
N GLY A 12 -13.95 -1.15 -0.58
CA GLY A 12 -13.40 -2.49 -0.50
C GLY A 12 -12.15 -2.55 0.34
N GLU A 13 -11.41 -3.61 0.14
CA GLU A 13 -10.22 -3.87 0.93
C GLU A 13 -9.08 -4.25 0.00
N GLU A 14 -7.87 -4.06 0.50
CA GLU A 14 -6.69 -4.37 -0.27
C GLU A 14 -5.75 -5.23 0.54
N PHE A 15 -5.13 -6.17 -0.16
CA PHE A 15 -4.03 -6.98 0.36
C PHE A 15 -2.86 -6.79 -0.58
N LEU A 16 -1.69 -6.57 -0.02
CA LEU A 16 -0.51 -6.55 -0.86
C LEU A 16 0.61 -7.33 -0.19
N MET A 17 1.46 -7.91 -1.00
CA MET A 17 2.64 -8.61 -0.53
C MET A 17 3.81 -8.19 -1.39
N VAL A 18 4.94 -7.91 -0.78
CA VAL A 18 6.12 -7.49 -1.51
C VAL A 18 6.86 -8.72 -2.00
N LEU A 19 7.09 -8.78 -3.29
CA LEU A 19 7.81 -9.89 -3.90
C LEU A 19 9.28 -9.57 -4.05
N THR A 20 9.60 -8.34 -4.43
CA THR A 20 11.00 -7.89 -4.50
C THR A 20 11.03 -6.42 -4.13
N GLY A 21 12.18 -5.96 -3.66
CA GLY A 21 12.38 -4.57 -3.33
C GLY A 21 11.83 -4.22 -1.96
N VAL A 22 11.75 -2.93 -1.71
CA VAL A 22 11.22 -2.41 -0.45
C VAL A 22 10.25 -1.31 -0.80
N VAL A 23 9.11 -1.31 -0.12
CA VAL A 23 8.10 -0.27 -0.33
C VAL A 23 7.75 0.32 1.02
N ARG A 24 7.26 1.54 0.98
CA ARG A 24 6.71 2.18 2.16
C ARG A 24 5.24 2.42 1.92
N LEU A 25 4.42 1.88 2.81
CA LEU A 25 2.98 2.04 2.74
C LEU A 25 2.57 3.17 3.65
N TYR A 26 1.94 4.18 3.07
CA TYR A 26 1.40 5.30 3.81
C TYR A 26 -0.10 5.11 3.92
N THR A 27 -0.62 5.22 5.13
CA THR A 27 -2.05 5.18 5.35
C THR A 27 -2.45 6.37 6.19
N GLU A 28 -3.69 6.78 6.04
CA GLU A 28 -4.15 8.05 6.56
C GLU A 28 -4.13 8.11 8.08
N PHE A 29 -4.41 6.98 8.73
CA PHE A 29 -4.59 6.97 10.18
C PHE A 29 -3.51 6.21 10.92
N TYR A 30 -2.48 5.73 10.23
CA TYR A 30 -1.42 4.96 10.86
C TYR A 30 -0.08 5.46 10.39
N GLU A 31 0.94 5.10 11.14
CA GLU A 31 2.29 5.47 10.75
C GLU A 31 2.72 4.70 9.52
N PRO A 32 3.60 5.30 8.72
CA PRO A 32 4.09 4.59 7.55
C PRO A 32 4.77 3.28 7.94
N ALA A 33 4.59 2.27 7.11
CA ALA A 33 5.16 0.96 7.34
C ALA A 33 6.08 0.59 6.20
N ASP A 34 7.29 0.16 6.53
CA ASP A 34 8.23 -0.33 5.52
C ASP A 34 8.01 -1.82 5.37
N LEU A 35 7.80 -2.23 4.13
CA LEU A 35 7.54 -3.61 3.80
C LEU A 35 8.64 -4.11 2.89
N ARG A 36 9.18 -5.27 3.22
CA ARG A 36 10.25 -5.89 2.48
C ARG A 36 9.74 -7.18 1.88
N ARG A 37 10.57 -7.82 1.10
CA ARG A 37 10.22 -9.07 0.46
C ARG A 37 9.60 -10.02 1.48
N GLY A 38 8.43 -10.54 1.14
CA GLY A 38 7.70 -11.45 1.99
C GLY A 38 6.76 -10.81 2.97
N ASP A 39 6.88 -9.51 3.18
CA ASP A 39 5.96 -8.81 4.06
C ASP A 39 4.67 -8.52 3.33
N SER A 40 3.60 -8.40 4.08
CA SER A 40 2.30 -8.14 3.50
C SER A 40 1.53 -7.17 4.38
N ALA A 41 0.47 -6.61 3.80
CA ALA A 41 -0.41 -5.70 4.50
C ALA A 41 -1.83 -5.90 4.00
N TYR A 42 -2.78 -5.68 4.87
CA TYR A 42 -4.20 -5.82 4.55
C TYR A 42 -4.90 -4.65 5.20
N TYR A 43 -5.66 -3.91 4.44
CA TYR A 43 -6.25 -2.68 4.96
C TYR A 43 -7.53 -2.33 4.22
N ASP A 44 -8.30 -1.47 4.87
CA ASP A 44 -9.54 -0.97 4.31
C ASP A 44 -9.18 0.08 3.27
N ALA A 45 -9.58 -0.13 2.04
CA ALA A 45 -9.19 0.74 0.95
C ALA A 45 -9.92 2.08 0.97
N SER A 46 -10.96 2.20 1.78
CA SER A 46 -11.63 3.49 1.93
C SER A 46 -10.79 4.44 2.78
N MET A 47 -9.81 3.92 3.50
CA MET A 47 -8.84 4.74 4.20
C MET A 47 -7.82 5.22 3.17
N GLY A 48 -7.46 6.50 3.23
CA GLY A 48 -6.48 7.03 2.30
C GLY A 48 -5.16 6.27 2.39
N HIS A 49 -4.58 5.94 1.24
CA HIS A 49 -3.36 5.15 1.21
C HIS A 49 -2.53 5.50 -0.01
N ASN A 50 -1.24 5.23 0.09
CA ASN A 50 -0.29 5.38 -0.99
C ASN A 50 0.88 4.44 -0.76
N LEU A 51 1.52 4.04 -1.85
CA LEU A 51 2.62 3.08 -1.79
C LEU A 51 3.77 3.63 -2.61
N ILE A 52 4.95 3.66 -2.03
CA ILE A 52 6.12 4.23 -2.68
C ILE A 52 7.26 3.24 -2.57
N SER A 53 7.96 3.04 -3.68
CA SER A 53 9.17 2.22 -3.67
C SER A 53 10.30 3.03 -3.04
N THR A 54 11.00 2.40 -2.11
CA THR A 54 12.12 3.06 -1.44
C THR A 54 13.45 2.35 -1.71
N SER A 55 13.43 1.24 -2.45
CA SER A 55 14.66 0.56 -2.79
C SER A 55 15.22 1.15 -4.08
N GLU A 56 16.52 0.90 -4.33
CA GLU A 56 17.14 1.39 -5.53
C GLU A 56 16.57 0.73 -6.76
N GLU A 57 16.28 -0.55 -6.64
CA GLU A 57 15.66 -1.26 -7.75
C GLU A 57 14.16 -1.18 -7.62
N ASP A 58 13.49 -1.42 -8.72
CA ASP A 58 12.04 -1.39 -8.73
C ASP A 58 11.51 -2.46 -7.81
N ALA A 59 10.43 -2.13 -7.14
CA ALA A 59 9.75 -3.10 -6.29
C ALA A 59 8.64 -3.75 -7.07
N THR A 60 8.43 -5.02 -6.78
CA THR A 60 7.33 -5.78 -7.36
C THR A 60 6.44 -6.24 -6.24
N VAL A 61 5.15 -5.99 -6.39
CA VAL A 61 4.20 -6.36 -5.35
C VAL A 61 3.05 -7.15 -5.98
N LEU A 62 2.52 -8.06 -5.20
CA LEU A 62 1.27 -8.71 -5.51
C LEU A 62 0.19 -7.88 -4.83
N TRP A 63 -0.78 -7.45 -5.61
CA TRP A 63 -1.78 -6.53 -5.11
C TRP A 63 -3.15 -7.09 -5.43
N VAL A 64 -3.93 -7.35 -4.40
CA VAL A 64 -5.26 -7.91 -4.55
C VAL A 64 -6.24 -6.90 -3.99
N THR A 65 -7.20 -6.54 -4.81
CA THR A 65 -8.21 -5.57 -4.42
C THR A 65 -9.57 -6.22 -4.49
N SER A 66 -10.35 -6.08 -3.45
CA SER A 66 -11.73 -6.53 -3.47
C SER A 66 -12.61 -5.31 -3.48
N GLN A 67 -13.79 -5.49 -4.05
CA GLN A 67 -14.81 -4.47 -4.01
C GLN A 67 -16.04 -5.09 -3.39
N ASP A 68 -16.84 -4.23 -2.79
CA ASP A 68 -18.05 -4.72 -2.20
C ASP A 68 -18.93 -5.26 -3.28
N ALA A 69 -19.37 -6.47 -3.08
CA ALA A 69 -20.35 -7.04 -3.98
C ALA A 69 -21.69 -6.41 -3.70
N LEU A 70 -22.51 -6.41 -4.65
CA LEU A 70 -23.82 -5.79 -4.48
C LEU A 70 -24.86 -6.71 -4.02
#